data_5dddb4dc6272d2b04748c5c93e9199d4
#
_entry.id   5dddb4dc6272d2b04748c5c93e9199d4
#
_cell.length_a   1.000
_cell.length_b   1.000
_cell.length_c   1.000
_cell.angle_alpha   90.00
_cell.angle_beta   90.00
_cell.angle_gamma   90.00
#
_symmetry.space_group_name_H-M   'P 1'
#
loop_
_entity.id
_entity.type
_entity.pdbx_description
1 polymer ?
#
loop_
_entity_poly.entity_id
_entity_poly.type
_entity_poly.pdbx_seq_one_letter_code
_entity_poly.pdbx_strand_id
1 'polypeptide(L)'
;MTNSISQSEIILRYVDFILSHFQEPVVPRKIMTKRLGYQKEVFSKEELMKYFESSNYEDCRINAYPPFTNHHGINRVAPSFVMIDVDLRDFGNVQVNLDRGLNKILSKISSVTHGHPTVLWTGNGYHIYQPTEGFILEEEERFARLKEPDGKDLTSNFIQFAEEFFNE
;
A
#
# COMPACT_ATOMS: atom_id res chain seq x y z
N MET A 1 9.85 -14.69 -35.33
CA MET A 1 9.09 -13.46 -35.13
C MET A 1 9.04 -13.24 -33.59
N THR A 2 9.88 -12.37 -33.08
CA THR A 2 9.85 -12.00 -31.65
C THR A 2 8.71 -11.00 -31.46
N ASN A 3 7.60 -11.44 -30.86
CA ASN A 3 6.55 -10.53 -30.44
C ASN A 3 7.14 -9.56 -29.41
N SER A 4 7.39 -8.33 -29.80
CA SER A 4 7.73 -7.27 -28.86
C SER A 4 6.51 -6.95 -28.01
N ILE A 5 6.61 -7.20 -26.70
CA ILE A 5 5.58 -6.81 -25.73
C ILE A 5 5.46 -5.29 -25.76
N SER A 6 4.25 -4.75 -25.89
CA SER A 6 4.02 -3.31 -25.86
C SER A 6 4.30 -2.71 -24.48
N GLN A 7 4.64 -1.42 -24.42
CA GLN A 7 4.83 -0.72 -23.15
C GLN A 7 3.58 -0.80 -22.26
N SER A 8 2.39 -0.66 -22.86
CA SER A 8 1.12 -0.77 -22.13
C SER A 8 0.92 -2.15 -21.50
N GLU A 9 1.30 -3.23 -22.18
CA GLU A 9 1.23 -4.58 -21.63
C GLU A 9 2.20 -4.80 -20.46
N ILE A 10 3.40 -4.22 -20.55
CA ILE A 10 4.37 -4.26 -19.44
C ILE A 10 3.81 -3.56 -18.22
N ILE A 11 3.29 -2.34 -18.40
CA ILE A 11 2.73 -1.54 -17.31
C ILE A 11 1.50 -2.23 -16.71
N LEU A 12 0.64 -2.81 -17.53
CA LEU A 12 -0.52 -3.56 -17.05
C LEU A 12 -0.10 -4.70 -16.11
N ARG A 13 0.96 -5.44 -16.44
CA ARG A 13 1.50 -6.48 -15.56
C ARG A 13 2.02 -5.94 -14.22
N TYR A 14 2.64 -4.76 -14.22
CA TYR A 14 3.06 -4.12 -12.96
C TYR A 14 1.87 -3.66 -12.13
N VAL A 15 0.85 -3.10 -12.76
CA VAL A 15 -0.39 -2.73 -12.06
C VAL A 15 -1.05 -3.97 -11.48
N ASP A 16 -1.16 -5.06 -12.24
CA ASP A 16 -1.71 -6.33 -11.75
C ASP A 16 -0.93 -6.89 -10.57
N PHE A 17 0.40 -6.82 -10.63
CA PHE A 17 1.26 -7.24 -9.53
C PHE A 17 1.00 -6.41 -8.27
N ILE A 18 0.91 -5.07 -8.37
CA ILE A 18 0.59 -4.21 -7.23
C ILE A 18 -0.81 -4.52 -6.69
N LEU A 19 -1.80 -4.61 -7.57
CA LEU A 19 -3.18 -4.88 -7.17
C LEU A 19 -3.37 -6.25 -6.52
N SER A 20 -2.52 -7.24 -6.86
CA SER A 20 -2.57 -8.57 -6.25
C SER A 20 -2.22 -8.60 -4.76
N HIS A 21 -1.61 -7.53 -4.24
CA HIS A 21 -1.35 -7.37 -2.81
C HIS A 21 -2.57 -6.83 -2.05
N PHE A 22 -3.56 -6.32 -2.77
CA PHE A 22 -4.71 -5.68 -2.15
C PHE A 22 -5.83 -6.67 -1.93
N GLN A 23 -6.50 -6.53 -0.79
CA GLN A 23 -7.66 -7.33 -0.45
C GLN A 23 -8.84 -7.00 -1.35
N GLU A 24 -9.64 -8.01 -1.67
CA GLU A 24 -10.89 -7.84 -2.40
C GLU A 24 -11.99 -7.15 -1.52
N PRO A 25 -12.80 -6.25 -2.06
CA PRO A 25 -12.71 -5.78 -3.44
C PRO A 25 -11.53 -4.82 -3.65
N VAL A 26 -10.79 -5.03 -4.75
CA VAL A 26 -9.61 -4.19 -5.09
C VAL A 26 -10.00 -2.75 -5.39
N VAL A 27 -11.21 -2.53 -5.90
CA VAL A 27 -11.80 -1.21 -6.16
C VAL A 27 -13.11 -1.07 -5.39
N PRO A 28 -13.56 0.15 -5.03
CA PRO A 28 -13.01 1.46 -5.41
C PRO A 28 -11.67 1.76 -4.74
N ARG A 29 -10.84 2.55 -5.40
CA ARG A 29 -9.54 2.96 -4.89
C ARG A 29 -9.17 4.37 -5.34
N LYS A 30 -8.45 5.09 -4.49
CA LYS A 30 -7.94 6.41 -4.87
C LYS A 30 -6.63 6.26 -5.62
N ILE A 31 -6.52 7.01 -6.71
CA ILE A 31 -5.31 7.14 -7.51
C ILE A 31 -4.89 8.60 -7.61
N MET A 32 -3.64 8.82 -7.97
CA MET A 32 -3.12 10.12 -8.38
C MET A 32 -2.21 9.93 -9.58
N THR A 33 -2.16 10.92 -10.46
CA THR A 33 -1.18 10.99 -11.54
C THR A 33 -0.66 12.41 -11.65
N LYS A 34 0.48 12.62 -12.32
CA LYS A 34 1.01 13.96 -12.58
C LYS A 34 -0.03 14.87 -13.23
N ARG A 35 -0.80 14.34 -14.17
CA ARG A 35 -1.82 15.12 -14.91
C ARG A 35 -3.02 15.48 -14.03
N LEU A 36 -3.46 14.57 -13.13
CA LEU A 36 -4.56 14.86 -12.22
C LEU A 36 -4.17 15.90 -11.18
N GLY A 37 -2.99 15.76 -10.57
CA GLY A 37 -2.53 16.63 -9.49
C GLY A 37 -3.32 16.54 -8.18
N TYR A 38 -4.29 15.63 -8.09
CA TYR A 38 -5.11 15.35 -6.90
C TYR A 38 -5.52 13.88 -6.86
N GLN A 39 -6.02 13.45 -5.69
CA GLN A 39 -6.54 12.08 -5.54
C GLN A 39 -7.92 11.95 -6.17
N LYS A 40 -8.06 10.99 -7.07
CA LYS A 40 -9.30 10.63 -7.76
C LYS A 40 -9.70 9.22 -7.40
N GLU A 41 -10.95 9.01 -7.01
CA GLU A 41 -11.51 7.67 -6.83
C GLU A 41 -11.85 7.04 -8.17
N VAL A 42 -11.48 5.78 -8.34
CA VAL A 42 -11.76 4.96 -9.52
C VAL A 42 -12.48 3.69 -9.10
N PHE A 43 -13.39 3.22 -9.94
CA PHE A 43 -14.30 2.12 -9.64
C PHE A 43 -14.02 0.88 -10.49
N SER A 44 -13.07 0.95 -11.41
CA SER A 44 -12.62 -0.20 -12.18
C SER A 44 -11.14 -0.08 -12.55
N LYS A 45 -10.54 -1.22 -12.87
CA LYS A 45 -9.16 -1.30 -13.37
C LYS A 45 -9.01 -0.58 -14.72
N GLU A 46 -10.02 -0.67 -15.59
CA GLU A 46 -10.03 -0.01 -16.89
C GLU A 46 -10.04 1.53 -16.71
N GLU A 47 -10.79 2.03 -15.73
CA GLU A 47 -10.79 3.46 -15.39
C GLU A 47 -9.43 3.90 -14.86
N LEU A 48 -8.82 3.13 -13.96
CA LEU A 48 -7.46 3.36 -13.45
C LEU A 48 -6.45 3.46 -14.60
N MET A 49 -6.46 2.48 -15.51
CA MET A 49 -5.53 2.46 -16.64
C MET A 49 -5.70 3.66 -17.56
N LYS A 50 -6.94 4.10 -17.84
CA LYS A 50 -7.20 5.31 -18.64
C LYS A 50 -6.55 6.56 -18.04
N TYR A 51 -6.59 6.72 -16.72
CA TYR A 51 -5.93 7.85 -16.06
C TYR A 51 -4.41 7.74 -16.15
N PHE A 52 -3.85 6.55 -15.99
CA PHE A 52 -2.41 6.32 -16.11
C PHE A 52 -1.91 6.58 -17.53
N GLU A 53 -2.59 6.07 -18.54
CA GLU A 53 -2.31 6.34 -19.95
C GLU A 53 -2.41 7.83 -20.27
N SER A 54 -3.48 8.50 -19.79
CA SER A 54 -3.67 9.93 -20.03
C SER A 54 -2.57 10.80 -19.45
N SER A 55 -1.84 10.32 -18.43
CA SER A 55 -0.69 10.96 -17.81
C SER A 55 0.65 10.50 -18.40
N ASN A 56 0.62 9.73 -19.49
CA ASN A 56 1.80 9.08 -20.07
C ASN A 56 2.60 8.28 -19.01
N TYR A 57 1.87 7.68 -18.05
CA TYR A 57 2.41 6.92 -16.92
C TYR A 57 3.33 7.70 -15.97
N GLU A 58 3.24 9.04 -15.99
CA GLU A 58 4.04 9.88 -15.11
C GLU A 58 3.39 10.06 -13.74
N ASP A 59 4.17 9.83 -12.68
CA ASP A 59 3.80 9.98 -11.26
C ASP A 59 2.46 9.28 -10.92
N CYS A 60 2.32 8.03 -11.40
CA CYS A 60 1.14 7.22 -11.18
C CYS A 60 1.20 6.55 -9.82
N ARG A 61 0.21 6.85 -8.98
CA ARG A 61 0.12 6.35 -7.61
C ARG A 61 -1.24 5.69 -7.37
N ILE A 62 -1.22 4.61 -6.61
CA ILE A 62 -2.41 3.89 -6.16
C ILE A 62 -2.37 3.86 -4.63
N ASN A 63 -3.44 4.28 -3.97
CA ASN A 63 -3.51 4.13 -2.52
C ASN A 63 -3.49 2.66 -2.14
N ALA A 64 -2.61 2.31 -1.21
CA ALA A 64 -2.46 0.96 -0.70
C ALA A 64 -3.72 0.48 0.01
N TYR A 65 -4.43 1.37 0.69
CA TYR A 65 -5.64 1.06 1.43
C TYR A 65 -6.89 1.57 0.72
N PRO A 66 -8.05 0.90 0.90
CA PRO A 66 -9.31 1.35 0.31
C PRO A 66 -9.72 2.71 0.88
N PRO A 67 -10.59 3.48 0.20
CA PRO A 67 -11.08 4.75 0.72
C PRO A 67 -11.87 4.55 2.01
N PHE A 68 -11.76 5.53 2.94
CA PHE A 68 -12.36 5.48 4.28
C PHE A 68 -13.89 5.41 4.27
N THR A 69 -14.50 6.02 3.29
CA THR A 69 -15.95 6.03 3.15
C THR A 69 -16.31 5.58 1.75
N ASN A 70 -17.00 4.47 1.65
CA ASN A 70 -17.90 4.27 0.53
C ASN A 70 -19.18 5.04 0.82
N HIS A 71 -20.01 5.28 -0.19
CA HIS A 71 -21.32 5.93 -0.02
C HIS A 71 -22.28 5.20 0.96
N HIS A 72 -21.86 4.10 1.55
CA HIS A 72 -22.60 3.20 2.42
C HIS A 72 -22.03 3.08 3.85
N GLY A 73 -21.00 3.86 4.22
CA GLY A 73 -20.49 3.88 5.59
C GLY A 73 -19.00 3.56 5.75
N ILE A 74 -18.61 3.32 6.98
CA ILE A 74 -17.25 3.09 7.41
C ILE A 74 -16.75 1.73 6.89
N ASN A 75 -15.57 1.68 6.29
CA ASN A 75 -14.92 0.43 5.93
C ASN A 75 -14.61 -0.37 7.20
N ARG A 76 -15.19 -1.57 7.31
CA ARG A 76 -15.03 -2.46 8.47
C ARG A 76 -14.09 -3.63 8.20
N VAL A 77 -13.42 -3.63 7.07
CA VAL A 77 -12.50 -4.72 6.70
C VAL A 77 -11.08 -4.29 7.03
N ALA A 78 -10.44 -5.00 7.95
CA ALA A 78 -9.04 -4.76 8.27
C ALA A 78 -8.15 -5.05 7.05
N PRO A 79 -7.13 -4.22 6.78
CA PRO A 79 -6.18 -4.50 5.72
C PRO A 79 -5.48 -5.85 5.92
N SER A 80 -5.21 -6.55 4.80
CA SER A 80 -4.49 -7.84 4.81
C SER A 80 -2.97 -7.68 4.72
N PHE A 81 -2.47 -6.47 4.81
CA PHE A 81 -1.03 -6.17 4.77
C PHE A 81 -0.73 -4.82 5.42
N VAL A 82 0.50 -4.65 5.85
CA VAL A 82 1.08 -3.36 6.23
C VAL A 82 1.89 -2.82 5.06
N MET A 83 1.64 -1.57 4.66
CA MET A 83 2.46 -0.84 3.69
C MET A 83 3.34 0.15 4.42
N ILE A 84 4.65 0.06 4.19
CA ILE A 84 5.65 0.97 4.74
C ILE A 84 6.28 1.73 3.58
N ASP A 85 6.24 3.05 3.67
CA ASP A 85 6.90 3.95 2.72
C ASP A 85 8.23 4.43 3.29
N VAL A 86 9.31 4.27 2.54
CA VAL A 86 10.67 4.60 2.97
C VAL A 86 11.30 5.52 1.94
N ASP A 87 11.24 6.82 2.21
CA ASP A 87 11.69 7.86 1.29
C ASP A 87 13.20 8.15 1.40
N LEU A 88 13.87 8.30 0.27
CA LEU A 88 15.31 8.65 0.19
C LEU A 88 15.64 9.97 0.92
N ARG A 89 14.71 10.94 0.90
CA ARG A 89 14.89 12.22 1.59
C ARG A 89 15.08 12.07 3.10
N ASP A 90 14.42 11.07 3.72
CA ASP A 90 14.50 10.83 5.16
C ASP A 90 15.87 10.26 5.57
N PHE A 91 16.64 9.83 4.58
CA PHE A 91 18.01 9.33 4.72
C PHE A 91 19.07 10.31 4.16
N GLY A 92 18.72 11.60 4.11
CA GLY A 92 19.60 12.66 3.64
C GLY A 92 19.93 12.60 2.14
N ASN A 93 19.05 11.99 1.34
CA ASN A 93 19.23 11.73 -0.10
C ASN A 93 20.48 10.90 -0.42
N VAL A 94 20.87 10.00 0.50
CA VAL A 94 22.04 9.11 0.35
C VAL A 94 21.57 7.67 0.25
N GLN A 95 21.73 7.06 -0.93
CA GLN A 95 21.26 5.70 -1.23
C GLN A 95 21.77 4.65 -0.22
N VAL A 96 23.04 4.71 0.15
CA VAL A 96 23.63 3.75 1.12
C VAL A 96 22.95 3.83 2.50
N ASN A 97 22.50 5.02 2.91
CA ASN A 97 21.79 5.18 4.17
C ASN A 97 20.36 4.62 4.06
N LEU A 98 19.67 4.86 2.93
CA LEU A 98 18.37 4.29 2.62
C LEU A 98 18.43 2.75 2.64
N ASP A 99 19.42 2.15 1.98
CA ASP A 99 19.60 0.69 1.92
C ASP A 99 19.88 0.10 3.32
N ARG A 100 20.65 0.80 4.16
CA ARG A 100 20.83 0.41 5.58
C ARG A 100 19.51 0.50 6.36
N GLY A 101 18.73 1.55 6.14
CA GLY A 101 17.40 1.71 6.72
C GLY A 101 16.47 0.56 6.32
N LEU A 102 16.39 0.28 5.02
CA LEU A 102 15.64 -0.85 4.49
C LEU A 102 16.02 -2.16 5.18
N ASN A 103 17.33 -2.48 5.26
CA ASN A 103 17.79 -3.72 5.88
C ASN A 103 17.40 -3.81 7.38
N LYS A 104 17.42 -2.69 8.12
CA LYS A 104 16.93 -2.66 9.51
C LYS A 104 15.44 -2.95 9.60
N ILE A 105 14.63 -2.31 8.74
CA ILE A 105 13.19 -2.54 8.69
C ILE A 105 12.89 -4.01 8.36
N LEU A 106 13.55 -4.57 7.33
CA LEU A 106 13.36 -5.97 6.95
C LEU A 106 13.79 -6.94 8.07
N SER A 107 14.85 -6.62 8.78
CA SER A 107 15.28 -7.41 9.95
C SER A 107 14.26 -7.36 11.09
N LYS A 108 13.70 -6.19 11.36
CA LYS A 108 12.61 -6.04 12.36
C LYS A 108 11.38 -6.82 11.92
N ILE A 109 10.93 -6.69 10.67
CA ILE A 109 9.81 -7.46 10.12
C ILE A 109 10.06 -8.95 10.33
N SER A 110 11.20 -9.47 9.92
CA SER A 110 11.56 -10.89 10.05
C SER A 110 11.61 -11.38 11.50
N SER A 111 11.85 -10.49 12.47
CA SER A 111 11.86 -10.85 13.89
C SER A 111 10.47 -10.95 14.51
N VAL A 112 9.45 -10.34 13.91
CA VAL A 112 8.10 -10.25 14.47
C VAL A 112 7.01 -10.89 13.59
N THR A 113 7.36 -11.25 12.35
CA THR A 113 6.43 -11.88 11.40
C THR A 113 7.04 -13.13 10.77
N HIS A 114 6.20 -14.01 10.25
CA HIS A 114 6.62 -15.23 9.53
C HIS A 114 6.53 -15.09 8.01
N GLY A 115 5.97 -14.00 7.50
CA GLY A 115 5.80 -13.77 6.07
C GLY A 115 7.02 -13.09 5.43
N HIS A 116 7.09 -13.16 4.11
CA HIS A 116 8.09 -12.43 3.34
C HIS A 116 7.47 -11.17 2.75
N PRO A 117 8.03 -9.98 3.03
CA PRO A 117 7.54 -8.75 2.44
C PRO A 117 7.92 -8.67 0.95
N THR A 118 7.06 -8.00 0.18
CA THR A 118 7.42 -7.53 -1.16
C THR A 118 8.04 -6.14 -1.03
N VAL A 119 9.20 -5.94 -1.62
CA VAL A 119 9.90 -4.65 -1.65
C VAL A 119 9.92 -4.12 -3.07
N LEU A 120 9.37 -2.92 -3.27
CA LEU A 120 9.32 -2.24 -4.55
C LEU A 120 10.16 -0.97 -4.53
N TRP A 121 11.04 -0.81 -5.51
CA TRP A 121 11.72 0.46 -5.76
C TRP A 121 10.75 1.44 -6.45
N THR A 122 10.56 2.62 -5.86
CA THR A 122 9.62 3.64 -6.36
C THR A 122 10.27 4.71 -7.24
N GLY A 123 11.59 4.62 -7.44
CA GLY A 123 12.38 5.66 -8.10
C GLY A 123 13.00 6.66 -7.13
N ASN A 124 12.45 6.81 -5.92
CA ASN A 124 12.96 7.73 -4.89
C ASN A 124 12.89 7.12 -3.47
N GLY A 125 12.73 5.82 -3.36
CA GLY A 125 12.59 5.11 -2.10
C GLY A 125 12.09 3.69 -2.28
N TYR A 126 11.59 3.10 -1.20
CA TYR A 126 11.05 1.75 -1.21
C TYR A 126 9.65 1.73 -0.62
N HIS A 127 8.74 1.01 -1.29
CA HIS A 127 7.50 0.55 -0.68
C HIS A 127 7.67 -0.89 -0.23
N ILE A 128 7.31 -1.18 1.01
CA ILE A 128 7.35 -2.52 1.57
C ILE A 128 5.90 -2.95 1.84
N TYR A 129 5.48 -4.05 1.24
CA TYR A 129 4.17 -4.66 1.46
C TYR A 129 4.39 -5.93 2.28
N GLN A 130 4.09 -5.86 3.58
CA GLN A 130 4.15 -7.01 4.47
C GLN A 130 2.76 -7.61 4.61
N PRO A 131 2.51 -8.82 4.09
CA PRO A 131 1.26 -9.52 4.33
C PRO A 131 1.06 -9.74 5.83
N THR A 132 -0.17 -9.52 6.29
CA THR A 132 -0.56 -9.81 7.67
C THR A 132 -1.74 -10.75 7.65
N GLU A 133 -1.61 -11.89 8.33
CA GLU A 133 -2.71 -12.76 8.65
C GLU A 133 -3.01 -12.54 10.13
N GLY A 134 -3.95 -11.65 10.42
CA GLY A 134 -4.27 -11.24 11.78
C GLY A 134 -5.56 -11.89 12.25
N PHE A 135 -5.47 -12.85 13.17
CA PHE A 135 -6.58 -13.18 14.05
C PHE A 135 -6.56 -12.19 15.21
N ILE A 136 -7.54 -11.29 15.26
CA ILE A 136 -7.75 -10.45 16.43
C ILE A 136 -8.34 -11.35 17.50
N LEU A 137 -7.50 -11.79 18.42
CA LEU A 137 -7.98 -12.51 19.60
C LEU A 137 -8.81 -11.57 20.45
N GLU A 138 -10.02 -12.01 20.82
CA GLU A 138 -11.01 -11.19 21.52
C GLU A 138 -10.55 -10.68 22.88
N GLU A 139 -9.54 -11.31 23.45
CA GLU A 139 -9.10 -11.15 24.84
C GLU A 139 -7.96 -10.15 25.05
N GLU A 140 -7.32 -9.64 23.98
CA GLU A 140 -6.23 -8.68 24.15
C GLU A 140 -6.70 -7.24 24.04
N GLU A 141 -6.60 -6.47 25.14
CA GLU A 141 -6.99 -5.05 25.21
C GLU A 141 -6.32 -4.17 24.14
N ARG A 142 -5.07 -4.48 23.77
CA ARG A 142 -4.35 -3.74 22.73
C ARG A 142 -5.02 -3.83 21.36
N PHE A 143 -5.81 -4.87 21.09
CA PHE A 143 -6.59 -5.04 19.88
C PHE A 143 -8.04 -4.55 20.00
N ALA A 144 -8.48 -4.14 21.17
CA ALA A 144 -9.82 -3.61 21.39
C ALA A 144 -10.09 -2.40 20.48
N ARG A 145 -9.10 -1.55 20.27
CA ARG A 145 -9.17 -0.38 19.36
C ARG A 145 -9.47 -0.74 17.90
N LEU A 146 -9.13 -1.95 17.46
CA LEU A 146 -9.45 -2.43 16.11
C LEU A 146 -10.92 -2.86 15.98
N LYS A 147 -11.59 -3.12 17.09
CA LYS A 147 -13.00 -3.56 17.14
C LYS A 147 -13.99 -2.41 17.34
N GLU A 148 -13.62 -1.40 18.12
CA GLU A 148 -14.47 -0.25 18.40
C GLU A 148 -13.86 0.99 17.72
N PRO A 149 -14.39 1.39 16.57
CA PRO A 149 -13.92 2.59 15.92
C PRO A 149 -14.33 3.81 16.73
N ASP A 150 -13.37 4.53 17.30
CA ASP A 150 -13.53 5.86 17.94
C ASP A 150 -13.99 6.93 16.93
N GLY A 151 -14.98 6.62 16.09
CA GLY A 151 -15.36 7.44 14.95
C GLY A 151 -14.35 7.40 13.77
N LYS A 152 -13.25 6.64 13.91
CA LYS A 152 -12.30 6.34 12.83
C LYS A 152 -12.67 5.00 12.19
N ASP A 153 -12.33 4.85 10.92
CA ASP A 153 -12.50 3.56 10.25
C ASP A 153 -11.42 2.54 10.66
N LEU A 154 -11.67 1.26 10.38
CA LEU A 154 -10.74 0.18 10.72
C LEU A 154 -9.37 0.33 10.07
N THR A 155 -9.29 0.95 8.90
CA THR A 155 -8.02 1.16 8.20
C THR A 155 -7.14 2.14 8.97
N SER A 156 -7.70 3.26 9.46
CA SER A 156 -6.96 4.22 10.30
C SER A 156 -6.47 3.59 11.60
N ASN A 157 -7.33 2.83 12.26
CA ASN A 157 -6.97 2.13 13.49
C ASN A 157 -5.87 1.09 13.25
N PHE A 158 -5.95 0.35 12.13
CA PHE A 158 -4.93 -0.61 11.74
C PHE A 158 -3.58 0.05 11.44
N ILE A 159 -3.58 1.16 10.71
CA ILE A 159 -2.34 1.91 10.41
C ILE A 159 -1.70 2.38 11.72
N GLN A 160 -2.47 3.00 12.61
CA GLN A 160 -1.96 3.45 13.91
C GLN A 160 -1.40 2.29 14.73
N PHE A 161 -2.10 1.15 14.78
CA PHE A 161 -1.62 -0.05 15.45
C PHE A 161 -0.31 -0.55 14.83
N ALA A 162 -0.22 -0.60 13.50
CA ALA A 162 1.00 -1.05 12.82
C ALA A 162 2.19 -0.13 13.09
N GLU A 163 1.97 1.20 13.09
CA GLU A 163 3.00 2.18 13.44
C GLU A 163 3.49 1.99 14.88
N GLU A 164 2.59 1.85 15.84
CA GLU A 164 2.94 1.58 17.24
C GLU A 164 3.73 0.27 17.37
N PHE A 165 3.26 -0.81 16.74
CA PHE A 165 3.88 -2.14 16.81
C PHE A 165 5.29 -2.19 16.23
N PHE A 166 5.56 -1.48 15.12
CA PHE A 166 6.88 -1.45 14.51
C PHE A 166 7.82 -0.42 15.14
N ASN A 167 7.33 0.50 15.97
CA ASN A 167 8.14 1.46 16.71
C ASN A 167 8.64 0.94 18.07
N GLU A 168 8.04 -0.12 18.60
CA GLU A 168 8.53 -0.83 19.80
C GLU A 168 9.73 -1.74 19.48
#